data_f49ddaa6feb33cb6aa9168044fa284cf
#
_entry.id   f49ddaa6feb33cb6aa9168044fa284cf
#
_cell.length_a   1.000
_cell.length_b   1.000
_cell.length_c   1.000
_cell.angle_alpha   90.00
_cell.angle_beta   90.00
_cell.angle_gamma   90.00
#
_symmetry.space_group_name_H-M   'P 1'
#
loop_
_entity.id
_entity.type
_entity.pdbx_description
1 polymer ?
#
loop_
_entity_poly.entity_id
_entity_poly.type
_entity_poly.pdbx_seq_one_letter_code
_entity_poly.pdbx_strand_id
1 'polypeptide(L)'
;MKTMAIQRDAGYTLVEVVLALGLSLFTLSLLYTIYVREIHAQQVRENILDAQQRARVVVDLISRELLMAGYDPAGVNHDANPANDFFGVKLGPNGLEIQSDLNGNGLLSEANETILFSYDSSAHILRRNTGGGNQPLAEDIELFQVRLLDKAGAQTNLPTEVRAVELIVTARTSHPDPRYAQNGGFRTVTFLERVVPRNSIR
;
A
#
# COMPACT_ATOMS: atom_id res chain seq x y z
N MET A 1 27.97 61.47 -52.61
CA MET A 1 26.95 60.54 -53.08
C MET A 1 27.34 59.12 -52.58
N LYS A 2 26.58 58.57 -51.64
CA LYS A 2 26.84 57.27 -51.08
C LYS A 2 25.98 56.22 -51.80
N THR A 3 26.62 55.39 -52.61
CA THR A 3 25.95 54.34 -53.38
C THR A 3 25.44 53.29 -52.44
N MET A 4 24.14 53.14 -52.25
CA MET A 4 23.49 52.08 -51.55
C MET A 4 23.63 50.77 -52.38
N ALA A 5 24.40 49.83 -51.93
CA ALA A 5 24.47 48.47 -52.51
C ALA A 5 23.14 47.76 -52.20
N ILE A 6 22.36 47.46 -53.23
CA ILE A 6 21.17 46.63 -53.11
C ILE A 6 21.68 45.19 -52.87
N GLN A 7 21.50 44.72 -51.67
CA GLN A 7 21.75 43.33 -51.33
C GLN A 7 20.70 42.45 -52.04
N ARG A 8 21.08 41.67 -53.03
CA ARG A 8 20.21 40.71 -53.70
C ARG A 8 19.88 39.59 -52.71
N ASP A 9 18.63 39.52 -52.28
CA ASP A 9 18.12 38.37 -51.57
C ASP A 9 18.21 37.14 -52.50
N ALA A 10 19.10 36.21 -52.15
CA ALA A 10 19.21 34.92 -52.83
C ALA A 10 18.01 34.08 -52.39
N GLY A 11 17.11 33.75 -53.30
CA GLY A 11 16.00 32.84 -53.06
C GLY A 11 16.52 31.42 -52.75
N TYR A 12 15.81 30.69 -51.89
CA TYR A 12 16.12 29.30 -51.57
C TYR A 12 15.96 28.40 -52.80
N THR A 13 16.83 27.43 -52.94
CA THR A 13 16.71 26.40 -53.96
C THR A 13 15.69 25.31 -53.51
N LEU A 14 15.04 24.67 -54.47
CA LEU A 14 14.10 23.58 -54.18
C LEU A 14 14.78 22.46 -53.38
N VAL A 15 16.07 22.17 -53.64
CA VAL A 15 16.84 21.16 -52.92
C VAL A 15 17.05 21.52 -51.43
N GLU A 16 17.36 22.78 -51.13
CA GLU A 16 17.47 23.27 -49.74
C GLU A 16 16.16 23.10 -48.96
N VAL A 17 15.03 23.43 -49.57
CA VAL A 17 13.72 23.26 -48.96
C VAL A 17 13.41 21.79 -48.69
N VAL A 18 13.68 20.89 -49.62
CA VAL A 18 13.47 19.45 -49.46
C VAL A 18 14.38 18.88 -48.40
N LEU A 19 15.65 19.28 -48.35
CA LEU A 19 16.58 18.86 -47.31
C LEU A 19 16.15 19.36 -45.90
N ALA A 20 15.73 20.64 -45.81
CA ALA A 20 15.25 21.19 -44.56
C ALA A 20 13.98 20.49 -44.06
N LEU A 21 13.02 20.18 -44.94
CA LEU A 21 11.85 19.35 -44.58
C LEU A 21 12.22 17.95 -44.13
N GLY A 22 13.14 17.29 -44.82
CA GLY A 22 13.62 15.94 -44.44
C GLY A 22 14.26 15.94 -43.07
N LEU A 23 15.14 16.88 -42.77
CA LEU A 23 15.77 17.02 -41.43
C LEU A 23 14.75 17.37 -40.33
N SER A 24 13.79 18.25 -40.66
CA SER A 24 12.71 18.60 -39.72
C SER A 24 11.85 17.38 -39.35
N LEU A 25 11.42 16.61 -40.35
CA LEU A 25 10.64 15.38 -40.14
C LEU A 25 11.43 14.32 -39.31
N PHE A 26 12.71 14.17 -39.61
CA PHE A 26 13.59 13.26 -38.85
C PHE A 26 13.69 13.69 -37.38
N THR A 27 13.93 14.98 -37.13
CA THR A 27 14.00 15.54 -35.78
C THR A 27 12.67 15.38 -35.02
N LEU A 28 11.53 15.67 -35.67
CA LEU A 28 10.21 15.47 -35.09
C LEU A 28 9.94 14.00 -34.74
N SER A 29 10.35 13.07 -35.59
CA SER A 29 10.23 11.62 -35.31
C SER A 29 11.02 11.20 -34.08
N LEU A 30 12.25 11.70 -33.89
CA LEU A 30 13.05 11.45 -32.70
C LEU A 30 12.38 12.03 -31.43
N LEU A 31 11.95 13.27 -31.49
CA LEU A 31 11.25 13.93 -30.38
C LEU A 31 9.97 13.19 -29.99
N TYR A 32 9.18 12.76 -30.98
CA TYR A 32 7.98 11.96 -30.73
C TYR A 32 8.30 10.63 -30.04
N THR A 33 9.37 9.96 -30.46
CA THR A 33 9.79 8.70 -29.82
C THR A 33 10.18 8.89 -28.35
N ILE A 34 10.92 9.98 -28.05
CA ILE A 34 11.31 10.34 -26.68
C ILE A 34 10.06 10.67 -25.86
N TYR A 35 9.16 11.49 -26.41
CA TYR A 35 7.92 11.89 -25.75
C TYR A 35 7.05 10.69 -25.35
N VAL A 36 6.83 9.74 -26.26
CA VAL A 36 6.05 8.53 -25.97
C VAL A 36 6.71 7.67 -24.88
N ARG A 37 8.03 7.57 -24.89
CA ARG A 37 8.78 6.83 -23.83
C ARG A 37 8.63 7.51 -22.47
N GLU A 38 8.69 8.83 -22.42
CA GLU A 38 8.57 9.58 -21.15
C GLU A 38 7.17 9.49 -20.57
N ILE A 39 6.11 9.62 -21.38
CA ILE A 39 4.73 9.41 -20.92
C ILE A 39 4.57 8.03 -20.31
N HIS A 40 5.04 6.99 -20.99
CA HIS A 40 4.95 5.63 -20.44
C HIS A 40 5.71 5.48 -19.14
N ALA A 41 6.94 6.03 -19.06
CA ALA A 41 7.72 5.99 -17.82
C ALA A 41 7.04 6.73 -16.67
N GLN A 42 6.36 7.84 -16.94
CA GLN A 42 5.60 8.59 -15.96
C GLN A 42 4.41 7.78 -15.45
N GLN A 43 3.62 7.15 -16.32
CA GLN A 43 2.50 6.30 -15.92
C GLN A 43 2.94 5.14 -15.02
N VAL A 44 4.07 4.50 -15.35
CA VAL A 44 4.63 3.43 -14.50
C VAL A 44 5.02 3.95 -13.13
N ARG A 45 5.66 5.13 -13.04
CA ARG A 45 6.02 5.74 -11.75
C ARG A 45 4.78 6.08 -10.92
N GLU A 46 3.75 6.66 -11.52
CA GLU A 46 2.48 6.97 -10.85
C GLU A 46 1.83 5.71 -10.27
N ASN A 47 1.71 4.64 -11.06
CA ASN A 47 1.16 3.37 -10.60
C ASN A 47 1.94 2.77 -9.43
N ILE A 48 3.29 2.89 -9.43
CA ILE A 48 4.14 2.43 -8.32
C ILE A 48 3.90 3.28 -7.06
N LEU A 49 3.82 4.60 -7.21
CA LEU A 49 3.55 5.52 -6.08
C LEU A 49 2.18 5.24 -5.45
N ASP A 50 1.16 4.96 -6.26
CA ASP A 50 -0.17 4.60 -5.78
C ASP A 50 -0.14 3.27 -5.00
N ALA A 51 0.59 2.27 -5.50
CA ALA A 51 0.78 1.01 -4.78
C ALA A 51 1.53 1.22 -3.44
N GLN A 52 2.57 2.07 -3.41
CA GLN A 52 3.29 2.43 -2.19
C GLN A 52 2.37 3.12 -1.18
N GLN A 53 1.60 4.10 -1.61
CA GLN A 53 0.68 4.84 -0.74
C GLN A 53 -0.38 3.90 -0.17
N ARG A 54 -0.94 3.01 -0.98
CA ARG A 54 -1.94 2.03 -0.57
C ARG A 54 -1.39 1.09 0.51
N ALA A 55 -0.22 0.49 0.29
CA ALA A 55 0.40 -0.37 1.28
C ALA A 55 0.74 0.37 2.59
N ARG A 56 1.24 1.60 2.50
CA ARG A 56 1.52 2.44 3.68
C ARG A 56 0.27 2.76 4.49
N VAL A 57 -0.82 3.17 3.84
CA VAL A 57 -2.09 3.49 4.53
C VAL A 57 -2.62 2.26 5.28
N VAL A 58 -2.53 1.08 4.67
CA VAL A 58 -2.93 -0.18 5.32
C VAL A 58 -2.09 -0.44 6.57
N VAL A 59 -0.77 -0.38 6.44
CA VAL A 59 0.15 -0.62 7.56
C VAL A 59 -0.07 0.40 8.67
N ASP A 60 -0.15 1.69 8.35
CA ASP A 60 -0.37 2.77 9.33
C ASP A 60 -1.69 2.60 10.09
N LEU A 61 -2.77 2.21 9.39
CA LEU A 61 -4.07 2.00 10.02
C LEU A 61 -4.04 0.81 10.97
N ILE A 62 -3.54 -0.33 10.53
CA ILE A 62 -3.47 -1.54 11.36
C ILE A 62 -2.53 -1.32 12.55
N SER A 63 -1.42 -0.61 12.35
CA SER A 63 -0.48 -0.28 13.43
C SER A 63 -1.12 0.57 14.53
N ARG A 64 -1.97 1.53 14.17
CA ARG A 64 -2.72 2.34 15.14
C ARG A 64 -3.70 1.50 15.96
N GLU A 65 -4.44 0.60 15.31
CA GLU A 65 -5.36 -0.31 16.00
C GLU A 65 -4.58 -1.27 16.93
N LEU A 66 -3.45 -1.78 16.49
CA LEU A 66 -2.57 -2.64 17.31
C LEU A 66 -2.02 -1.94 18.55
N LEU A 67 -1.78 -0.63 18.52
CA LEU A 67 -1.34 0.11 19.69
C LEU A 67 -2.40 0.16 20.80
N MET A 68 -3.69 0.06 20.45
CA MET A 68 -4.82 0.01 21.38
C MET A 68 -5.20 -1.42 21.77
N ALA A 69 -4.64 -2.43 21.11
CA ALA A 69 -4.93 -3.82 21.38
C ALA A 69 -4.72 -4.17 22.85
N GLY A 70 -5.67 -4.89 23.45
CA GLY A 70 -5.62 -5.29 24.85
C GLY A 70 -5.93 -4.15 25.83
N TYR A 71 -6.43 -3.00 25.38
CA TYR A 71 -6.88 -1.95 26.28
C TYR A 71 -8.07 -2.43 27.11
N ASP A 72 -7.93 -2.43 28.43
CA ASP A 72 -8.85 -3.00 29.43
C ASP A 72 -8.95 -2.08 30.65
N PRO A 73 -9.70 -0.99 30.55
CA PRO A 73 -9.87 -0.05 31.68
C PRO A 73 -10.75 -0.61 32.80
N ALA A 74 -11.62 -1.59 32.51
CA ALA A 74 -12.42 -2.28 33.51
C ALA A 74 -11.62 -3.32 34.32
N GLY A 75 -10.45 -3.76 33.80
CA GLY A 75 -9.59 -4.73 34.46
C GLY A 75 -10.11 -6.16 34.41
N VAL A 76 -10.97 -6.50 33.44
CA VAL A 76 -11.57 -7.85 33.35
C VAL A 76 -10.54 -8.94 33.12
N ASN A 77 -9.44 -8.65 32.41
CA ASN A 77 -8.35 -9.60 32.22
C ASN A 77 -7.48 -9.83 33.46
N HIS A 78 -7.79 -9.15 34.58
CA HIS A 78 -7.07 -9.22 35.85
C HIS A 78 -7.98 -9.59 37.02
N ASP A 79 -9.27 -9.83 36.77
CA ASP A 79 -10.22 -10.31 37.76
C ASP A 79 -10.11 -11.84 37.94
N ALA A 80 -10.95 -12.42 38.80
CA ALA A 80 -10.98 -13.86 39.05
C ALA A 80 -11.88 -14.65 38.11
N ASN A 81 -12.47 -13.97 37.09
CA ASN A 81 -13.42 -14.60 36.19
C ASN A 81 -12.86 -14.73 34.76
N PRO A 82 -12.25 -15.89 34.42
CA PRO A 82 -11.66 -16.06 33.09
C PRO A 82 -12.68 -16.15 31.94
N ALA A 83 -14.00 -16.10 32.25
CA ALA A 83 -15.02 -16.22 31.21
C ALA A 83 -15.24 -14.93 30.44
N ASN A 84 -14.81 -13.79 30.99
CA ASN A 84 -14.87 -12.47 30.35
C ASN A 84 -13.51 -11.98 29.86
N ASP A 85 -12.43 -12.76 30.03
CA ASP A 85 -11.12 -12.43 29.53
C ASP A 85 -11.12 -12.31 27.99
N PHE A 86 -10.36 -11.34 27.49
CA PHE A 86 -10.15 -11.21 26.06
C PHE A 86 -8.68 -11.03 25.71
N PHE A 87 -8.33 -11.41 24.49
CA PHE A 87 -6.97 -11.31 24.00
C PHE A 87 -6.86 -10.07 23.12
N GLY A 88 -5.90 -9.21 23.41
CA GLY A 88 -5.70 -7.99 22.61
C GLY A 88 -5.46 -8.27 21.13
N VAL A 89 -4.75 -9.35 20.81
CA VAL A 89 -4.41 -9.75 19.43
C VAL A 89 -4.51 -11.24 19.27
N LYS A 90 -5.18 -11.69 18.20
CA LYS A 90 -5.19 -13.10 17.77
C LYS A 90 -5.24 -13.21 16.25
N LEU A 91 -4.79 -14.34 15.71
CA LEU A 91 -4.96 -14.64 14.29
C LEU A 91 -6.41 -15.09 14.03
N GLY A 92 -7.06 -14.46 13.08
CA GLY A 92 -8.33 -14.91 12.51
C GLY A 92 -8.12 -15.91 11.37
N PRO A 93 -9.19 -16.49 10.82
CA PRO A 93 -9.11 -17.52 9.76
C PRO A 93 -8.31 -17.09 8.53
N ASN A 94 -8.37 -15.81 8.16
CA ASN A 94 -7.69 -15.24 6.99
C ASN A 94 -7.05 -13.88 7.31
N GLY A 95 -6.61 -13.66 8.57
CA GLY A 95 -6.04 -12.38 8.91
C GLY A 95 -5.82 -12.13 10.39
N LEU A 96 -6.17 -10.94 10.86
CA LEU A 96 -5.84 -10.42 12.16
C LEU A 96 -7.12 -9.97 12.89
N GLU A 97 -7.29 -10.36 14.13
CA GLU A 97 -8.32 -9.84 15.02
C GLU A 97 -7.67 -9.04 16.16
N ILE A 98 -8.19 -7.86 16.41
CA ILE A 98 -7.74 -6.94 17.46
C ILE A 98 -8.94 -6.69 18.37
N GLN A 99 -8.71 -6.78 19.67
CA GLN A 99 -9.71 -6.59 20.71
C GLN A 99 -9.26 -5.52 21.72
N SER A 100 -10.22 -4.63 22.10
CA SER A 100 -10.00 -3.58 23.09
C SER A 100 -11.34 -3.14 23.68
N ASP A 101 -11.42 -3.02 25.00
CA ASP A 101 -12.59 -2.44 25.68
C ASP A 101 -12.45 -0.92 25.68
N LEU A 102 -13.07 -0.27 24.70
CA LEU A 102 -12.89 1.18 24.49
C LEU A 102 -13.75 2.02 25.45
N ASN A 103 -14.89 1.52 25.88
CA ASN A 103 -15.83 2.24 26.75
C ASN A 103 -15.70 1.90 28.25
N GLY A 104 -14.94 0.87 28.60
CA GLY A 104 -14.67 0.48 29.97
C GLY A 104 -15.81 -0.29 30.64
N ASN A 105 -16.67 -0.95 29.86
CA ASN A 105 -17.78 -1.73 30.40
C ASN A 105 -17.44 -3.22 30.64
N GLY A 106 -16.24 -3.65 30.27
CA GLY A 106 -15.77 -5.03 30.40
C GLY A 106 -16.36 -6.00 29.37
N LEU A 107 -16.99 -5.50 28.32
CA LEU A 107 -17.60 -6.30 27.25
C LEU A 107 -17.04 -5.84 25.90
N LEU A 108 -16.90 -6.76 24.96
CA LEU A 108 -16.46 -6.49 23.58
C LEU A 108 -17.66 -6.49 22.62
N SER A 109 -18.75 -5.87 23.00
CA SER A 109 -20.02 -5.93 22.26
C SER A 109 -20.29 -4.76 21.33
N GLU A 110 -19.49 -3.70 21.43
CA GLU A 110 -19.73 -2.47 20.70
C GLU A 110 -18.84 -2.33 19.47
N ALA A 111 -19.21 -1.38 18.61
CA ALA A 111 -18.45 -1.12 17.38
C ALA A 111 -17.02 -0.67 17.72
N ASN A 112 -16.05 -1.14 16.96
CA ASN A 112 -14.61 -0.92 17.09
C ASN A 112 -13.94 -1.57 18.31
N GLU A 113 -14.65 -2.31 19.17
CA GLU A 113 -14.06 -3.07 20.26
C GLU A 113 -13.48 -4.42 19.79
N THR A 114 -14.06 -4.97 18.73
CA THR A 114 -13.51 -6.11 18.00
C THR A 114 -13.34 -5.72 16.54
N ILE A 115 -12.11 -5.67 16.08
CA ILE A 115 -11.76 -5.32 14.69
C ILE A 115 -11.14 -6.53 14.02
N LEU A 116 -11.75 -6.95 12.91
CA LEU A 116 -11.25 -8.04 12.09
C LEU A 116 -10.71 -7.51 10.76
N PHE A 117 -9.45 -7.81 10.48
CA PHE A 117 -8.85 -7.64 9.16
C PHE A 117 -8.82 -9.00 8.47
N SER A 118 -9.43 -9.11 7.31
CA SER A 118 -9.49 -10.35 6.50
C SER A 118 -8.99 -10.10 5.10
N TYR A 119 -8.16 -11.00 4.61
CA TYR A 119 -7.56 -10.91 3.29
C TYR A 119 -8.15 -11.97 2.35
N ASP A 120 -8.66 -11.50 1.21
CA ASP A 120 -9.12 -12.32 0.10
C ASP A 120 -8.05 -12.33 -1.00
N SER A 121 -7.27 -13.40 -1.04
CA SER A 121 -6.17 -13.56 -2.01
C SER A 121 -6.67 -13.73 -3.45
N SER A 122 -7.90 -14.19 -3.65
CA SER A 122 -8.46 -14.37 -4.99
C SER A 122 -8.93 -13.05 -5.60
N ALA A 123 -9.48 -12.16 -4.77
CA ALA A 123 -9.90 -10.83 -5.17
C ALA A 123 -8.81 -9.78 -4.99
N HIS A 124 -7.70 -10.09 -4.31
CA HIS A 124 -6.65 -9.16 -3.90
C HIS A 124 -7.17 -7.99 -3.05
N ILE A 125 -8.14 -8.27 -2.17
CA ILE A 125 -8.80 -7.27 -1.33
C ILE A 125 -8.52 -7.55 0.14
N LEU A 126 -8.03 -6.55 0.85
CA LEU A 126 -8.00 -6.53 2.30
C LEU A 126 -9.28 -5.83 2.81
N ARG A 127 -9.98 -6.46 3.73
CA ARG A 127 -11.24 -5.96 4.31
C ARG A 127 -11.07 -5.67 5.80
N ARG A 128 -11.85 -4.73 6.29
CA ARG A 128 -11.97 -4.40 7.72
C ARG A 128 -13.42 -4.56 8.17
N ASN A 129 -13.62 -5.19 9.34
CA ASN A 129 -14.91 -5.29 10.00
C ASN A 129 -14.77 -4.77 11.44
N THR A 130 -15.64 -3.86 11.82
CA THR A 130 -15.70 -3.24 13.16
C THR A 130 -17.04 -3.46 13.85
N GLY A 131 -17.76 -4.52 13.44
CA GLY A 131 -19.12 -4.81 13.91
C GLY A 131 -20.21 -4.50 12.89
N GLY A 132 -19.94 -3.66 11.87
CA GLY A 132 -20.91 -3.27 10.83
C GLY A 132 -20.81 -4.08 9.53
N GLY A 133 -20.03 -5.18 9.51
CA GLY A 133 -19.79 -6.01 8.32
C GLY A 133 -18.43 -5.73 7.66
N ASN A 134 -18.07 -6.61 6.72
CA ASN A 134 -16.79 -6.55 6.01
C ASN A 134 -16.78 -5.43 4.98
N GLN A 135 -16.03 -4.35 5.25
CA GLN A 135 -15.83 -3.24 4.33
C GLN A 135 -14.47 -3.38 3.61
N PRO A 136 -14.37 -3.10 2.30
CA PRO A 136 -13.10 -3.08 1.62
C PRO A 136 -12.22 -1.95 2.20
N LEU A 137 -11.03 -2.30 2.65
CA LEU A 137 -10.03 -1.36 3.16
C LEU A 137 -9.05 -0.96 2.06
N ALA A 138 -8.55 -1.95 1.33
CA ALA A 138 -7.62 -1.75 0.23
C ALA A 138 -7.77 -2.85 -0.82
N GLU A 139 -7.67 -2.46 -2.09
CA GLU A 139 -7.64 -3.32 -3.25
C GLU A 139 -6.20 -3.46 -3.76
N ASP A 140 -5.96 -4.38 -4.68
CA ASP A 140 -4.65 -4.66 -5.27
C ASP A 140 -3.58 -5.03 -4.22
N ILE A 141 -3.98 -5.71 -3.16
CA ILE A 141 -3.07 -6.30 -2.18
C ILE A 141 -2.66 -7.68 -2.68
N GLU A 142 -1.38 -7.86 -2.97
CA GLU A 142 -0.81 -9.12 -3.43
C GLU A 142 -0.54 -10.09 -2.29
N LEU A 143 -0.13 -9.55 -1.12
CA LEU A 143 0.16 -10.32 0.08
C LEU A 143 -0.21 -9.52 1.33
N PHE A 144 -0.93 -10.17 2.22
CA PHE A 144 -1.13 -9.72 3.60
C PHE A 144 -0.75 -10.85 4.54
N GLN A 145 0.32 -10.66 5.30
CA GLN A 145 0.80 -11.66 6.26
C GLN A 145 0.99 -11.01 7.61
N VAL A 146 0.54 -11.71 8.65
CA VAL A 146 0.68 -11.31 10.05
C VAL A 146 1.43 -12.41 10.79
N ARG A 147 2.43 -12.02 11.56
CA ARG A 147 3.16 -12.90 12.45
C ARG A 147 3.06 -12.37 13.87
N LEU A 148 2.62 -13.21 14.79
CA LEU A 148 2.62 -12.90 16.21
C LEU A 148 3.95 -13.35 16.79
N LEU A 149 4.59 -12.49 17.58
CA LEU A 149 5.91 -12.74 18.15
C LEU A 149 5.82 -12.74 19.68
N ASP A 150 6.49 -13.67 20.31
CA ASP A 150 6.65 -13.76 21.76
C ASP A 150 7.73 -12.81 22.31
N LYS A 151 8.03 -12.91 23.61
CA LYS A 151 9.06 -12.11 24.30
C LYS A 151 10.46 -12.36 23.74
N ALA A 152 10.74 -13.55 23.23
CA ALA A 152 12.02 -13.91 22.64
C ALA A 152 12.12 -13.48 21.16
N GLY A 153 11.03 -12.98 20.57
CA GLY A 153 10.92 -12.65 19.16
C GLY A 153 10.67 -13.87 18.26
N ALA A 154 10.36 -15.03 18.86
CA ALA A 154 9.95 -16.21 18.13
C ALA A 154 8.46 -16.13 17.74
N GLN A 155 8.09 -16.78 16.63
CA GLN A 155 6.70 -16.81 16.21
C GLN A 155 5.88 -17.66 17.20
N THR A 156 4.74 -17.12 17.65
CA THR A 156 3.77 -17.82 18.48
C THR A 156 2.38 -17.76 17.87
N ASN A 157 1.55 -18.78 18.19
CA ASN A 157 0.12 -18.78 17.87
C ASN A 157 -0.75 -18.64 19.14
N LEU A 158 -0.11 -18.49 20.30
CA LEU A 158 -0.80 -18.33 21.57
C LEU A 158 -1.04 -16.85 21.85
N PRO A 159 -2.29 -16.38 21.90
CA PRO A 159 -2.59 -14.96 22.10
C PRO A 159 -2.01 -14.39 23.41
N THR A 160 -1.90 -15.22 24.45
CA THR A 160 -1.32 -14.84 25.75
C THR A 160 0.18 -14.55 25.73
N GLU A 161 0.90 -15.08 24.73
CA GLU A 161 2.34 -14.91 24.60
C GLU A 161 2.73 -13.74 23.69
N VAL A 162 1.77 -13.14 22.99
CA VAL A 162 2.03 -12.08 22.01
C VAL A 162 2.65 -10.87 22.69
N ARG A 163 3.80 -10.44 22.19
CA ARG A 163 4.52 -9.22 22.62
C ARG A 163 4.77 -8.25 21.47
N ALA A 164 4.81 -8.76 20.26
CA ALA A 164 4.90 -7.92 19.07
C ALA A 164 4.14 -8.57 17.92
N VAL A 165 3.73 -7.75 16.98
CA VAL A 165 3.06 -8.17 15.74
C VAL A 165 3.91 -7.67 14.58
N GLU A 166 4.28 -8.55 13.67
CA GLU A 166 4.94 -8.23 12.43
C GLU A 166 3.92 -8.26 11.29
N LEU A 167 3.78 -7.14 10.61
CA LEU A 167 2.90 -6.96 9.46
C LEU A 167 3.73 -6.94 8.19
N ILE A 168 3.36 -7.75 7.21
CA ILE A 168 3.94 -7.73 5.88
C ILE A 168 2.80 -7.47 4.89
N VAL A 169 2.86 -6.33 4.23
CA VAL A 169 1.86 -5.92 3.24
C VAL A 169 2.56 -5.66 1.92
N THR A 170 2.17 -6.41 0.90
CA THR A 170 2.63 -6.19 -0.47
C THR A 170 1.45 -5.71 -1.30
N ALA A 171 1.54 -4.50 -1.82
CA ALA A 171 0.60 -3.99 -2.81
C ALA A 171 1.20 -4.13 -4.22
N ARG A 172 0.33 -4.32 -5.20
CA ARG A 172 0.69 -4.34 -6.62
C ARG A 172 0.14 -3.10 -7.33
N THR A 173 0.68 -2.80 -8.49
CA THR A 173 0.13 -1.76 -9.37
C THR A 173 -1.24 -2.19 -9.88
N SER A 174 -2.16 -1.23 -10.07
CA SER A 174 -3.52 -1.52 -10.56
C SER A 174 -3.54 -1.91 -12.04
N HIS A 175 -2.51 -1.51 -12.79
CA HIS A 175 -2.38 -1.82 -14.21
C HIS A 175 -1.05 -2.54 -14.47
N PRO A 176 -1.06 -3.57 -15.32
CA PRO A 176 0.17 -4.26 -15.70
C PRO A 176 1.03 -3.39 -16.62
N ASP A 177 2.33 -3.44 -16.45
CA ASP A 177 3.32 -2.84 -17.34
C ASP A 177 3.72 -3.90 -18.40
N PRO A 178 3.40 -3.71 -19.69
CA PRO A 178 3.74 -4.67 -20.74
C PRO A 178 5.23 -4.93 -20.90
N ARG A 179 6.08 -4.04 -20.36
CA ARG A 179 7.55 -4.16 -20.41
C ARG A 179 8.12 -4.88 -19.18
N TYR A 180 7.28 -5.26 -18.22
CA TYR A 180 7.67 -5.98 -17.02
C TYR A 180 7.17 -7.41 -17.09
N ALA A 181 8.10 -8.36 -17.36
CA ALA A 181 7.76 -9.76 -17.63
C ALA A 181 7.40 -10.57 -16.37
N GLN A 182 7.69 -10.05 -15.17
CA GLN A 182 7.43 -10.75 -13.91
C GLN A 182 6.00 -10.46 -13.40
N ASN A 183 5.47 -11.37 -12.60
CA ASN A 183 4.18 -11.21 -11.90
C ASN A 183 3.02 -10.74 -12.83
N GLY A 184 2.96 -11.28 -14.07
CA GLY A 184 1.92 -10.90 -15.04
C GLY A 184 1.94 -9.43 -15.45
N GLY A 185 3.08 -8.74 -15.30
CA GLY A 185 3.22 -7.32 -15.60
C GLY A 185 2.98 -6.39 -14.40
N PHE A 186 2.50 -6.91 -13.27
CA PHE A 186 2.24 -6.10 -12.07
C PHE A 186 3.51 -5.89 -11.26
N ARG A 187 3.86 -4.64 -11.01
CA ARG A 187 4.95 -4.28 -10.10
C ARG A 187 4.44 -4.28 -8.67
N THR A 188 5.25 -4.74 -7.74
CA THR A 188 4.88 -4.87 -6.33
C THR A 188 5.76 -4.03 -5.44
N VAL A 189 5.18 -3.58 -4.32
CA VAL A 189 5.88 -2.86 -3.25
C VAL A 189 5.49 -3.49 -1.93
N THR A 190 6.50 -3.84 -1.13
CA THR A 190 6.31 -4.48 0.18
C THR A 190 6.70 -3.54 1.30
N PHE A 191 5.82 -3.44 2.31
CA PHE A 191 6.10 -2.82 3.60
C PHE A 191 6.14 -3.89 4.68
N LEU A 192 7.11 -3.78 5.56
CA LEU A 192 7.25 -4.58 6.76
C LEU A 192 7.27 -3.63 7.95
N GLU A 193 6.38 -3.87 8.91
CA GLU A 193 6.27 -3.09 10.14
C GLU A 193 6.20 -4.03 11.32
N ARG A 194 6.87 -3.67 12.40
CA ARG A 194 6.80 -4.38 13.68
C ARG A 194 6.19 -3.48 14.73
N VAL A 195 5.04 -3.88 15.25
CA VAL A 195 4.28 -3.13 16.25
C VAL A 195 4.31 -3.87 17.58
N VAL A 196 4.53 -3.14 18.64
CA VAL A 196 4.44 -3.65 20.02
C VAL A 196 3.17 -3.08 20.64
N PRO A 197 2.13 -3.88 20.88
CA PRO A 197 0.92 -3.43 21.55
C PRO A 197 1.25 -2.89 22.95
N ARG A 198 0.64 -1.76 23.32
CA ARG A 198 0.94 -1.11 24.61
C ARG A 198 0.36 -1.86 25.81
N ASN A 199 -0.78 -2.52 25.59
CA ASN A 199 -1.55 -3.18 26.64
C ASN A 199 -1.49 -4.71 26.49
N SER A 200 -0.39 -5.24 25.92
CA SER A 200 -0.21 -6.71 25.86
C SER A 200 -0.27 -7.29 27.26
N ILE A 201 -1.09 -8.32 27.44
CA ILE A 201 -1.30 -9.03 28.72
C ILE A 201 0.07 -9.42 29.29
N ARG A 202 0.32 -9.03 30.52
CA ARG A 202 1.58 -9.32 31.24
C ARG A 202 1.57 -10.70 31.83
#